data_e412606a3ce5050f57dfa1738dd21685
#
_entry.id   e412606a3ce5050f57dfa1738dd21685
#
_cell.length_a   1.000
_cell.length_b   1.000
_cell.length_c   1.000
_cell.angle_alpha   90.00
_cell.angle_beta   90.00
_cell.angle_gamma   90.00
#
_symmetry.space_group_name_H-M   'P 1'
#
loop_
_entity.id
_entity.type
_entity.pdbx_description
1 polymer ?
#
loop_
_entity_poly.entity_id
_entity_poly.type
_entity_poly.pdbx_seq_one_letter_code
_entity_poly.pdbx_strand_id
1 'polypeptide(L)'
;MEITISSFLYFASTLSLGLLTPIETYTSIHVGTDYFDTEQPMISFGVQHHINKVSLFVEHQSSPMTLEDKGLNHIGVKYNFDNNFYIGSSKKITPKSNAVNEVLFIGGYQKENLFIEYSNNRIYSGLKFSF
;
A
#
# COMPACT_ATOMS: atom_id res chain seq x y z
N MET A 1 -3.60 -12.09 17.03
CA MET A 1 -4.09 -10.71 16.98
C MET A 1 -5.13 -10.59 15.88
N GLU A 2 -6.35 -10.40 16.29
CA GLU A 2 -7.47 -10.41 15.36
C GLU A 2 -8.11 -9.04 15.19
N ILE A 3 -7.30 -8.06 14.79
CA ILE A 3 -7.92 -6.87 14.23
C ILE A 3 -8.25 -7.25 12.80
N THR A 4 -9.46 -7.71 12.61
CA THR A 4 -9.93 -8.06 11.29
C THR A 4 -10.27 -6.80 10.52
N ILE A 5 -10.17 -6.89 9.20
CA ILE A 5 -10.62 -5.82 8.29
C ILE A 5 -12.08 -5.46 8.59
N SER A 6 -12.90 -6.44 8.98
CA SER A 6 -14.30 -6.20 9.32
C SER A 6 -14.47 -5.33 10.58
N SER A 7 -13.64 -5.48 11.59
CA SER A 7 -13.68 -4.61 12.77
C SER A 7 -13.32 -3.17 12.42
N PHE A 8 -12.35 -3.00 11.56
CA PHE A 8 -11.97 -1.68 11.07
C PHE A 8 -13.07 -1.05 10.24
N LEU A 9 -13.69 -1.82 9.36
CA LEU A 9 -14.81 -1.35 8.55
C LEU A 9 -16.02 -0.97 9.41
N TYR A 10 -16.28 -1.72 10.46
CA TYR A 10 -17.35 -1.40 11.40
C TYR A 10 -17.09 -0.05 12.09
N PHE A 11 -15.88 0.17 12.54
CA PHE A 11 -15.49 1.42 13.18
C PHE A 11 -15.64 2.60 12.21
N ALA A 12 -15.15 2.44 10.98
CA ALA A 12 -15.26 3.47 9.94
C ALA A 12 -16.73 3.76 9.59
N SER A 13 -17.56 2.73 9.51
CA SER A 13 -18.99 2.88 9.25
C SER A 13 -19.69 3.65 10.37
N THR A 14 -19.39 3.34 11.61
CA THR A 14 -19.94 4.03 12.78
C THR A 14 -19.56 5.50 12.78
N LEU A 15 -18.30 5.80 12.49
CA LEU A 15 -17.81 7.16 12.39
C LEU A 15 -18.53 7.93 11.28
N SER A 16 -18.73 7.30 10.14
CA SER A 16 -19.40 7.91 8.99
C SER A 16 -20.87 8.20 9.27
N LEU A 17 -21.58 7.28 9.92
CA LEU A 17 -22.95 7.52 10.30
C LEU A 17 -23.09 8.71 11.23
N GLY A 18 -22.12 8.89 12.13
CA GLY A 18 -22.07 10.06 13.00
C GLY A 18 -21.82 11.37 12.27
N LEU A 19 -21.17 11.31 11.11
CA LEU A 19 -20.86 12.48 10.30
C LEU A 19 -21.90 12.74 9.20
N LEU A 20 -22.89 11.86 9.03
CA LEU A 20 -23.92 11.95 7.99
C LEU A 20 -23.39 11.98 6.56
N THR A 21 -22.15 11.54 6.35
CA THR A 21 -21.56 11.48 5.03
C THR A 21 -21.53 10.04 4.54
N PRO A 22 -21.88 9.76 3.28
CA PRO A 22 -21.75 8.42 2.73
C PRO A 22 -20.28 8.04 2.67
N ILE A 23 -19.96 6.81 3.08
CA ILE A 23 -18.62 6.25 2.94
C ILE A 23 -18.53 5.59 1.57
N GLU A 24 -17.56 6.03 0.79
CA GLU A 24 -17.17 5.31 -0.42
C GLU A 24 -16.05 4.35 -0.06
N THR A 25 -16.29 3.07 -0.25
CA THR A 25 -15.30 2.03 -0.02
C THR A 25 -15.12 1.20 -1.28
N TYR A 26 -13.88 0.88 -1.57
CA TYR A 26 -13.57 -0.05 -2.66
C TYR A 26 -12.21 -0.69 -2.41
N THR A 27 -11.98 -1.81 -3.08
CA THR A 27 -10.72 -2.55 -2.98
C THR A 27 -9.97 -2.44 -4.29
N SER A 28 -8.67 -2.35 -4.23
CA SER A 28 -7.82 -2.40 -5.41
C SER A 28 -6.63 -3.32 -5.19
N ILE A 29 -6.11 -3.84 -6.28
CA ILE A 29 -4.84 -4.56 -6.30
C ILE A 29 -3.87 -3.80 -7.19
N HIS A 30 -2.59 -3.86 -6.85
CA HIS A 30 -1.57 -3.23 -7.68
C HIS A 30 -0.41 -4.19 -7.92
N VAL A 31 0.21 -4.01 -9.05
CA VAL A 31 1.47 -4.69 -9.42
C VAL A 31 2.36 -3.65 -10.05
N GLY A 32 3.59 -3.56 -9.57
CA GLY A 32 4.55 -2.60 -10.08
C GLY A 32 5.95 -3.19 -10.11
N THR A 33 6.83 -2.48 -10.77
CA THR A 33 8.23 -2.86 -10.83
C THR A 33 9.12 -1.62 -10.77
N ASP A 34 10.30 -1.81 -10.21
CA ASP A 34 11.34 -0.80 -10.17
C ASP A 34 12.21 -0.92 -11.41
N TYR A 35 12.13 0.09 -12.28
CA TYR A 35 12.87 0.10 -13.53
C TYR A 35 14.24 0.74 -13.44
N PHE A 36 14.55 1.37 -12.31
CA PHE A 36 15.75 2.17 -12.17
C PHE A 36 16.95 1.36 -11.68
N ASP A 37 16.70 0.20 -11.10
CA ASP A 37 17.76 -0.72 -10.70
C ASP A 37 17.80 -1.87 -11.71
N THR A 38 18.70 -1.77 -12.68
CA THR A 38 18.80 -2.76 -13.76
C THR A 38 19.47 -4.05 -13.32
N GLU A 39 20.19 -4.03 -12.19
CA GLU A 39 20.88 -5.23 -11.70
C GLU A 39 19.95 -6.14 -10.90
N GLN A 40 19.08 -5.55 -10.09
CA GLN A 40 18.11 -6.30 -9.27
C GLN A 40 16.77 -5.60 -9.28
N PRO A 41 15.99 -5.75 -10.37
CA PRO A 41 14.67 -5.16 -10.38
C PRO A 41 13.79 -5.81 -9.32
N MET A 42 13.04 -4.98 -8.60
CA MET A 42 12.10 -5.41 -7.60
C MET A 42 10.70 -5.39 -8.18
N ILE A 43 9.91 -6.36 -7.79
CA ILE A 43 8.48 -6.39 -8.11
C ILE A 43 7.73 -6.10 -6.82
N SER A 44 6.75 -5.22 -6.90
CA SER A 44 5.83 -4.97 -5.81
C SER A 44 4.42 -5.42 -6.21
N PHE A 45 3.71 -6.02 -5.27
CA PHE A 45 2.29 -6.27 -5.46
C PHE A 45 1.60 -6.17 -4.12
N GLY A 46 0.34 -5.77 -4.16
CA GLY A 46 -0.38 -5.60 -2.91
C GLY A 46 -1.87 -5.40 -3.12
N VAL A 47 -2.54 -5.34 -1.98
CA VAL A 47 -3.98 -5.12 -1.89
C VAL A 47 -4.21 -3.88 -1.06
N GLN A 48 -5.11 -3.03 -1.51
CA GLN A 48 -5.50 -1.82 -0.82
C GLN A 48 -7.00 -1.81 -0.60
N HIS A 49 -7.41 -1.35 0.56
CA HIS A 49 -8.81 -1.07 0.83
C HIS A 49 -8.98 0.43 1.05
N HIS A 50 -9.82 1.04 0.24
CA HIS A 50 -10.01 2.49 0.23
C HIS A 50 -11.26 2.85 1.00
N ILE A 51 -11.12 3.79 1.93
CA ILE A 51 -12.23 4.35 2.72
C ILE A 51 -12.14 5.86 2.55
N ASN A 52 -12.97 6.42 1.68
CA ASN A 52 -12.89 7.82 1.27
C ASN A 52 -11.47 8.15 0.75
N LYS A 53 -10.79 9.10 1.37
CA LYS A 53 -9.44 9.50 0.97
C LYS A 53 -8.33 8.68 1.62
N VAL A 54 -8.67 7.77 2.53
CA VAL A 54 -7.69 6.97 3.24
C VAL A 54 -7.67 5.57 2.65
N SER A 55 -6.49 5.04 2.44
CA SER A 55 -6.29 3.67 1.97
C SER A 55 -5.45 2.89 2.97
N LEU A 56 -5.90 1.70 3.30
CA LEU A 56 -5.12 0.73 4.05
C LEU A 56 -4.56 -0.26 3.05
N PHE A 57 -3.30 -0.65 3.21
CA PHE A 57 -2.69 -1.56 2.26
C PHE A 57 -1.75 -2.56 2.92
N VAL A 58 -1.61 -3.68 2.25
CA VAL A 58 -0.58 -4.68 2.50
C VAL A 58 0.15 -4.89 1.19
N GLU A 59 1.48 -4.86 1.23
CA GLU A 59 2.29 -4.95 0.04
C GLU A 59 3.46 -5.90 0.24
N HIS A 60 3.80 -6.61 -0.81
CA HIS A 60 4.99 -7.45 -0.88
C HIS A 60 5.91 -6.92 -1.97
N GLN A 61 7.19 -6.77 -1.64
CA GLN A 61 8.24 -6.38 -2.57
C GLN A 61 9.30 -7.48 -2.59
N SER A 62 9.66 -7.95 -3.76
CA SER A 62 10.65 -9.02 -3.90
C SER A 62 11.39 -8.90 -5.23
N SER A 63 12.59 -9.45 -5.26
CA SER A 63 13.36 -9.56 -6.49
C SER A 63 13.15 -10.96 -7.09
N PRO A 64 12.64 -11.06 -8.33
CA PRO A 64 12.49 -12.36 -8.99
C PRO A 64 13.83 -12.96 -9.43
N MET A 65 14.89 -12.17 -9.39
CA MET A 65 16.21 -12.60 -9.88
C MET A 65 17.02 -13.38 -8.84
N THR A 66 16.62 -13.36 -7.58
CA THR A 66 17.33 -14.07 -6.51
C THR A 66 16.38 -14.99 -5.79
N LEU A 67 16.69 -16.29 -5.83
CA LEU A 67 15.90 -17.32 -5.13
C LEU A 67 16.00 -17.20 -3.61
N GLU A 68 17.02 -16.54 -3.12
CA GLU A 68 17.25 -16.36 -1.68
C GLU A 68 16.51 -15.15 -1.11
N ASP A 69 16.02 -14.29 -1.96
CA ASP A 69 15.30 -13.10 -1.52
C ASP A 69 13.87 -13.48 -1.12
N LYS A 70 13.64 -13.48 0.19
CA LYS A 70 12.31 -13.75 0.75
C LYS A 70 11.36 -12.57 0.63
N GLY A 71 11.85 -11.46 0.12
CA GLY A 71 11.08 -10.27 -0.05
C GLY A 71 10.79 -9.52 1.24
N LEU A 72 10.05 -8.46 1.10
CA LEU A 72 9.66 -7.57 2.18
C LEU A 72 8.14 -7.43 2.17
N ASN A 73 7.52 -7.75 3.30
CA ASN A 73 6.10 -7.49 3.51
C ASN A 73 5.95 -6.27 4.40
N HIS A 74 5.03 -5.39 4.03
CA HIS A 74 4.71 -4.26 4.87
C HIS A 74 3.22 -3.92 4.81
N ILE A 75 2.76 -3.29 5.87
CA ILE A 75 1.39 -2.82 6.02
C ILE A 75 1.43 -1.32 6.26
N GLY A 76 0.48 -0.60 5.71
CA GLY A 76 0.49 0.83 5.86
C GLY A 76 -0.80 1.51 5.54
N VAL A 77 -0.72 2.83 5.53
CA VAL A 77 -1.84 3.71 5.28
C VAL A 77 -1.39 4.78 4.29
N LYS A 78 -2.29 5.14 3.38
CA LYS A 78 -2.08 6.20 2.40
C LYS A 78 -3.21 7.21 2.50
N TYR A 79 -2.89 8.47 2.27
CA TYR A 79 -3.86 9.54 2.10
C TYR A 79 -3.84 10.00 0.65
N ASN A 80 -4.99 9.98 0.01
CA ASN A 80 -5.14 10.31 -1.41
C ASN A 80 -5.70 11.72 -1.56
N PHE A 81 -4.94 12.58 -2.24
CA PHE A 81 -5.36 13.95 -2.52
C PHE A 81 -6.23 13.99 -3.77
N ASP A 82 -6.98 15.07 -3.94
CA ASP A 82 -7.88 15.24 -5.09
C ASP A 82 -7.14 15.38 -6.43
N ASN A 83 -5.86 15.74 -6.40
CA ASN A 83 -5.03 15.93 -7.59
C ASN A 83 -4.30 14.64 -8.03
N ASN A 84 -4.75 13.49 -7.59
CA ASN A 84 -4.17 12.17 -7.89
C ASN A 84 -2.84 11.87 -7.19
N PHE A 85 -2.30 12.77 -6.42
CA PHE A 85 -1.15 12.48 -5.58
C PHE A 85 -1.58 11.80 -4.29
N TYR A 86 -0.69 10.98 -3.74
CA TYR A 86 -0.91 10.38 -2.44
C TYR A 86 0.39 10.33 -1.65
N ILE A 87 0.25 10.36 -0.34
CA ILE A 87 1.36 10.15 0.59
C ILE A 87 0.95 9.08 1.58
N GLY A 88 1.92 8.44 2.18
CA GLY A 88 1.62 7.42 3.16
C GLY A 88 2.84 6.98 3.94
N SER A 89 2.60 6.05 4.81
CA SER A 89 3.65 5.38 5.57
C SER A 89 3.30 3.92 5.75
N SER A 90 4.32 3.11 5.88
CA SER A 90 4.16 1.69 6.12
C SER A 90 5.19 1.18 7.10
N LYS A 91 4.90 0.03 7.66
CA LYS A 91 5.76 -0.65 8.61
C LYS A 91 6.04 -2.05 8.10
N LYS A 92 7.29 -2.47 8.18
CA LYS A 92 7.66 -3.83 7.82
C LYS A 92 6.99 -4.83 8.75
N ILE A 93 6.48 -5.90 8.17
CA ILE A 93 5.98 -7.06 8.90
C ILE A 93 7.08 -8.10 8.83
N THR A 94 7.82 -8.30 9.91
CA THR A 94 8.83 -9.34 9.96
C THR A 94 8.48 -10.33 11.05
N PRO A 95 8.69 -11.63 10.82
CA PRO A 95 8.38 -12.65 11.83
C PRO A 95 9.36 -12.65 13.00
N LYS A 96 10.46 -11.89 12.92
CA LYS A 96 11.46 -11.83 13.98
C LYS A 96 11.35 -10.51 14.72
N SER A 97 11.29 -10.60 16.04
CA SER A 97 11.12 -9.46 16.94
C SER A 97 12.28 -8.46 16.93
N ASN A 98 13.40 -8.80 16.33
CA ASN A 98 14.55 -7.90 16.21
C ASN A 98 14.45 -6.94 15.03
N ALA A 99 13.39 -6.99 14.29
CA ALA A 99 13.17 -6.04 13.24
C ALA A 99 12.93 -4.67 13.86
N VAL A 100 13.85 -3.78 13.61
CA VAL A 100 13.69 -2.38 13.95
C VAL A 100 12.37 -1.92 13.35
N ASN A 101 11.60 -1.15 14.12
CA ASN A 101 10.37 -0.54 13.65
C ASN A 101 10.69 0.49 12.57
N GLU A 102 11.10 0.01 11.39
CA GLU A 102 11.34 0.90 10.27
C GLU A 102 10.02 1.34 9.70
N VAL A 103 9.80 2.64 9.76
CA VAL A 103 8.67 3.28 9.09
C VAL A 103 9.16 3.72 7.73
N LEU A 104 8.50 3.26 6.69
CA LEU A 104 8.78 3.66 5.32
C LEU A 104 7.84 4.77 4.92
N PHE A 105 8.36 5.78 4.25
CA PHE A 105 7.55 6.85 3.68
C PHE A 105 7.24 6.51 2.24
N ILE A 106 6.02 6.83 1.84
CA ILE A 106 5.50 6.55 0.52
C ILE A 106 4.96 7.84 -0.06
N GLY A 107 5.27 8.06 -1.31
CA GLY A 107 4.70 9.16 -2.07
C GLY A 107 4.48 8.72 -3.49
N GLY A 108 3.36 9.09 -4.09
CA GLY A 108 3.09 8.65 -5.43
C GLY A 108 2.05 9.48 -6.15
N TYR A 109 1.87 9.10 -7.39
CA TYR A 109 0.89 9.67 -8.30
C TYR A 109 0.17 8.54 -9.01
N GLN A 110 -1.13 8.65 -9.09
CA GLN A 110 -1.96 7.66 -9.77
C GLN A 110 -2.93 8.36 -10.71
N LYS A 111 -2.99 7.90 -11.94
CA LYS A 111 -3.97 8.36 -12.90
C LYS A 111 -4.56 7.15 -13.62
N GLU A 112 -5.87 7.00 -13.53
CA GLU A 112 -6.57 5.83 -14.08
C GLU A 112 -6.01 4.54 -13.47
N ASN A 113 -5.52 3.63 -14.29
CA ASN A 113 -4.97 2.35 -13.84
C ASN A 113 -3.45 2.35 -13.72
N LEU A 114 -2.81 3.51 -13.94
CA LEU A 114 -1.36 3.64 -13.88
C LEU A 114 -0.96 4.34 -12.59
N PHE A 115 0.17 3.90 -12.03
CA PHE A 115 0.74 4.57 -10.87
C PHE A 115 2.26 4.66 -10.98
N ILE A 116 2.81 5.67 -10.31
CA ILE A 116 4.23 5.76 -10.01
C ILE A 116 4.37 6.09 -8.53
N GLU A 117 5.23 5.36 -7.84
CA GLU A 117 5.34 5.45 -6.39
C GLU A 117 6.79 5.38 -5.94
N TYR A 118 7.16 6.26 -5.03
CA TYR A 118 8.41 6.17 -4.29
C TYR A 118 8.16 5.41 -2.99
N SER A 119 8.91 4.37 -2.77
CA SER A 119 8.81 3.52 -1.58
C SER A 119 10.12 2.79 -1.36
N ASN A 120 10.59 2.74 -0.12
CA ASN A 120 11.77 1.96 0.27
C ASN A 120 13.01 2.30 -0.58
N ASN A 121 13.25 3.59 -0.81
CA ASN A 121 14.36 4.12 -1.63
C ASN A 121 14.32 3.67 -3.10
N ARG A 122 13.17 3.26 -3.58
CA ARG A 122 12.96 2.81 -4.96
C ARG A 122 11.76 3.51 -5.56
N ILE A 123 11.75 3.59 -6.87
CA ILE A 123 10.62 4.13 -7.62
C ILE A 123 9.96 2.98 -8.37
N TYR A 124 8.71 2.72 -8.05
CA TYR A 124 7.90 1.70 -8.69
C TYR A 124 6.92 2.35 -9.65
N SER A 125 6.66 1.68 -10.74
CA SER A 125 5.55 2.04 -11.61
C SER A 125 4.83 0.78 -12.03
N GLY A 126 3.55 0.90 -12.28
CA GLY A 126 2.77 -0.28 -12.63
C GLY A 126 1.30 0.00 -12.79
N LEU A 127 0.52 -1.05 -12.60
CA LEU A 127 -0.91 -1.06 -12.83
C LEU A 127 -1.65 -1.28 -11.52
N LYS A 128 -2.79 -0.61 -11.41
CA LYS A 128 -3.69 -0.73 -10.28
C LYS A 128 -5.10 -0.97 -10.81
N PHE A 129 -5.74 -1.99 -10.27
CA PHE A 129 -7.09 -2.39 -10.65
C PHE A 129 -8.02 -2.27 -9.45
N SER A 130 -9.15 -1.60 -9.64
CA SER A 130 -10.15 -1.39 -8.58
C SER A 130 -11.37 -2.28 -8.84
N PHE A 131 -11.96 -2.73 -7.74
CA PHE A 131 -13.18 -3.55 -7.75
C PHE A 131 -14.33 -2.80 -7.10
#